data_7dbb4743a5311bd49ec883ebc62e6d4f
#
_entry.id   7dbb4743a5311bd49ec883ebc62e6d4f
#
_cell.length_a   1.000
_cell.length_b   1.000
_cell.length_c   1.000
_cell.angle_alpha   90.00
_cell.angle_beta   90.00
_cell.angle_gamma   90.00
#
_symmetry.space_group_name_H-M   'P 1'
#
loop_
_entity.id
_entity.type
_entity.pdbx_description
1 polymer ?
#
loop_
_entity_poly.entity_id
_entity_poly.type
_entity_poly.pdbx_seq_one_letter_code
_entity_poly.pdbx_strand_id
1 'polypeptide(L)'
;MSYKTEERLNQALDRYITFYIGKSAAGNDEIRTLASDEDLWFHIDEDSSAHVIAIIPVNIDKKQLQYIITQGAVLCKEISPKYKKSKFPINILYARVKNVQKTEKIGTVVVNNGKIKKV
;
A
#
# COMPACT_ATOMS: atom_id res chain seq x y z
N MET A 1 -3.78 -16.35 9.78
CA MET A 1 -4.08 -14.91 9.75
C MET A 1 -4.32 -14.49 8.31
N SER A 2 -5.33 -13.68 8.10
CA SER A 2 -5.69 -13.18 6.76
C SER A 2 -4.81 -12.00 6.29
N TYR A 3 -4.00 -11.46 7.17
CA TYR A 3 -3.04 -10.41 6.86
C TYR A 3 -1.81 -10.55 7.75
N LYS A 4 -0.76 -9.80 7.41
CA LYS A 4 0.42 -9.69 8.28
C LYS A 4 0.82 -8.24 8.46
N THR A 5 1.57 -7.98 9.53
CA THR A 5 2.13 -6.67 9.84
C THR A 5 3.64 -6.77 9.68
N GLU A 6 4.25 -5.81 8.99
CA GLU A 6 5.70 -5.69 8.88
C GLU A 6 6.14 -4.29 9.27
N GLU A 7 7.25 -4.20 9.97
CA GLU A 7 7.91 -2.93 10.21
C GLU A 7 9.18 -2.88 9.39
N ARG A 8 9.35 -1.82 8.61
CA ARG A 8 10.53 -1.64 7.77
C ARG A 8 11.17 -0.29 8.02
N LEU A 9 12.49 -0.28 8.14
CA LEU A 9 13.25 0.96 8.28
C LEU A 9 13.13 1.78 7.00
N ASN A 10 12.73 3.02 7.15
CA ASN A 10 12.81 4.02 6.08
C ASN A 10 14.06 4.84 6.32
N GLN A 11 15.10 4.59 5.54
CA GLN A 11 16.41 5.21 5.75
C GLN A 11 16.37 6.73 5.57
N ALA A 12 15.56 7.22 4.64
CA ALA A 12 15.44 8.66 4.40
C ALA A 12 14.84 9.39 5.61
N LEU A 13 13.97 8.71 6.37
CA LEU A 13 13.31 9.29 7.55
C LEU A 13 13.99 8.87 8.86
N ASP A 14 14.92 7.92 8.79
CA ASP A 14 15.59 7.34 9.95
C ASP A 14 14.59 6.85 11.00
N ARG A 15 13.55 6.14 10.55
CA ARG A 15 12.53 5.57 11.42
C ARG A 15 11.85 4.39 10.75
N TYR A 16 11.26 3.51 11.56
CA TYR A 16 10.48 2.38 11.07
C TYR A 16 9.07 2.81 10.70
N ILE A 17 8.58 2.25 9.59
CA ILE A 17 7.21 2.44 9.12
C ILE A 17 6.50 1.10 9.22
N THR A 18 5.29 1.11 9.76
CA THR A 18 4.45 -0.08 9.87
C THR A 18 3.62 -0.26 8.61
N PHE A 19 3.64 -1.47 8.05
CA PHE A 19 2.83 -1.84 6.89
C PHE A 19 1.91 -2.98 7.23
N TYR A 20 0.68 -2.92 6.74
CA TYR A 20 -0.24 -4.06 6.73
C TYR A 20 -0.28 -4.65 5.32
N ILE A 21 -0.23 -5.97 5.23
CA ILE A 21 -0.22 -6.70 3.95
C ILE A 21 -1.33 -7.72 3.98
N GLY A 22 -2.32 -7.59 3.07
CA GLY A 22 -3.39 -8.57 2.94
C GLY A 22 -2.87 -9.87 2.35
N LYS A 23 -3.31 -11.01 2.87
CA LYS A 23 -2.90 -12.34 2.42
C LYS A 23 -4.02 -13.07 1.68
N SER A 24 -5.19 -12.46 1.59
CA SER A 24 -6.38 -13.01 0.94
C SER A 24 -7.35 -11.86 0.64
N ALA A 25 -8.42 -12.15 -0.10
CA ALA A 25 -9.47 -11.17 -0.34
C ALA A 25 -10.06 -10.65 0.99
N ALA A 26 -10.31 -11.53 1.95
CA ALA A 26 -10.79 -11.14 3.27
C ALA A 26 -9.77 -10.27 4.01
N GLY A 27 -8.49 -10.63 3.93
CA GLY A 27 -7.41 -9.85 4.55
C GLY A 27 -7.26 -8.48 3.93
N ASN A 28 -7.42 -8.38 2.61
CA ASN A 28 -7.39 -7.10 1.92
C ASN A 28 -8.49 -6.15 2.44
N ASP A 29 -9.70 -6.69 2.70
CA ASP A 29 -10.77 -5.89 3.28
C ASP A 29 -10.50 -5.55 4.74
N GLU A 30 -9.94 -6.50 5.49
CA GLU A 30 -9.67 -6.33 6.92
C GLU A 30 -8.66 -5.22 7.19
N ILE A 31 -7.56 -5.16 6.43
CA ILE A 31 -6.53 -4.15 6.69
C ILE A 31 -7.05 -2.73 6.49
N ARG A 32 -8.02 -2.53 5.59
CA ARG A 32 -8.64 -1.21 5.42
C ARG A 32 -9.42 -0.78 6.67
N THR A 33 -10.03 -1.72 7.40
CA THR A 33 -10.77 -1.40 8.62
C THR A 33 -9.84 -1.09 9.79
N LEU A 34 -8.61 -1.62 9.77
CA LEU A 34 -7.60 -1.36 10.79
C LEU A 34 -6.89 -0.02 10.60
N ALA A 35 -6.90 0.49 9.38
CA ALA A 35 -6.17 1.71 9.02
C ALA A 35 -7.00 2.97 9.31
N SER A 36 -6.31 4.09 9.39
CA SER A 36 -6.92 5.41 9.52
C SER A 36 -7.10 6.06 8.15
N ASP A 37 -7.97 7.05 8.04
CA ASP A 37 -8.32 7.72 6.78
C ASP A 37 -7.12 8.26 6.03
N GLU A 38 -6.11 8.75 6.75
CA GLU A 38 -4.92 9.37 6.13
C GLU A 38 -3.80 8.39 5.83
N ASP A 39 -3.95 7.12 6.20
CA ASP A 39 -2.97 6.09 5.82
C ASP A 39 -3.00 5.86 4.31
N LEU A 40 -1.95 5.24 3.77
CA LEU A 40 -1.81 5.05 2.33
C LEU A 40 -2.01 3.59 1.95
N TRP A 41 -2.83 3.39 0.93
CA TRP A 41 -3.15 2.09 0.33
C TRP A 41 -2.40 1.96 -1.01
N PHE A 42 -1.86 0.77 -1.29
CA PHE A 42 -1.08 0.47 -2.49
C PHE A 42 -1.56 -0.82 -3.14
N HIS A 43 -1.49 -0.86 -4.47
CA HIS A 43 -1.88 -2.01 -5.27
C HIS A 43 -1.18 -1.95 -6.62
N ILE A 44 -0.85 -3.11 -7.22
CA ILE A 44 -0.36 -3.12 -8.61
C ILE A 44 -1.45 -2.52 -9.50
N ASP A 45 -1.08 -1.59 -10.35
CA ASP A 45 -2.06 -0.95 -11.24
C ASP A 45 -2.51 -1.93 -12.33
N GLU A 46 -3.84 -2.01 -12.52
CA GLU A 46 -4.47 -2.83 -13.57
C GLU A 46 -4.19 -4.34 -13.48
N ASP A 47 -3.84 -4.86 -12.31
CA ASP A 47 -3.61 -6.29 -12.13
C ASP A 47 -3.98 -6.69 -10.71
N SER A 48 -4.16 -7.99 -10.47
CA SER A 48 -4.39 -8.52 -9.14
C SER A 48 -3.11 -8.50 -8.32
N SER A 49 -3.23 -8.13 -7.07
CA SER A 49 -2.13 -8.22 -6.11
C SER A 49 -2.66 -8.14 -4.69
N ALA A 50 -1.78 -8.40 -3.73
CA ALA A 50 -2.09 -8.11 -2.33
C ALA A 50 -2.26 -6.60 -2.15
N HIS A 51 -3.14 -6.21 -1.25
CA HIS A 51 -3.24 -4.82 -0.81
C HIS A 51 -2.18 -4.57 0.25
N VAL A 52 -1.56 -3.40 0.19
CA VAL A 52 -0.57 -2.95 1.18
C VAL A 52 -1.07 -1.62 1.73
N ILE A 53 -0.97 -1.46 3.05
CA ILE A 53 -1.30 -0.18 3.69
C ILE A 53 -0.10 0.25 4.52
N ALA A 54 0.35 1.49 4.32
CA ALA A 54 1.37 2.13 5.13
C ALA A 54 0.69 2.98 6.20
N ILE A 55 1.07 2.77 7.45
CA ILE A 55 0.58 3.60 8.56
C ILE A 55 1.41 4.86 8.60
N ILE A 56 0.77 5.99 8.38
CA ILE A 56 1.45 7.27 8.23
C ILE A 56 1.64 7.92 9.61
N PRO A 57 2.89 8.20 10.01
CA PRO A 57 3.14 8.89 11.28
C PRO A 57 2.53 10.29 11.27
N VAL A 58 2.23 10.79 12.46
CA VAL A 58 1.78 12.18 12.62
C VAL A 58 2.93 13.15 12.28
N ASN A 59 2.61 14.38 11.91
CA ASN A 59 3.59 15.43 11.65
C ASN A 59 4.56 15.10 10.50
N ILE A 60 4.03 14.46 9.44
CA ILE A 60 4.78 14.16 8.23
C ILE A 60 4.49 15.25 7.20
N ASP A 61 5.55 15.88 6.65
CA ASP A 61 5.40 16.85 5.57
C ASP A 61 5.33 16.15 4.21
N LYS A 62 5.09 16.92 3.15
CA LYS A 62 4.93 16.37 1.80
C LYS A 62 6.18 15.63 1.30
N LYS A 63 7.36 16.17 1.59
CA LYS A 63 8.62 15.55 1.18
C LYS A 63 8.84 14.22 1.89
N GLN A 64 8.60 14.20 3.19
CA GLN A 64 8.71 12.97 3.99
C GLN A 64 7.69 11.93 3.54
N LEU A 65 6.47 12.36 3.20
CA LEU A 65 5.44 11.46 2.70
C LEU A 65 5.88 10.77 1.41
N GLN A 66 6.59 11.48 0.51
CA GLN A 66 7.08 10.89 -0.73
C GLN A 66 8.04 9.72 -0.47
N TYR A 67 8.84 9.79 0.57
CA TYR A 67 9.72 8.67 0.96
C TYR A 67 8.93 7.44 1.37
N ILE A 68 7.80 7.64 2.06
CA ILE A 68 6.92 6.52 2.46
C ILE A 68 6.17 5.98 1.24
N ILE A 69 5.71 6.84 0.34
CA ILE A 69 5.05 6.42 -0.91
C ILE A 69 5.99 5.52 -1.71
N THR A 70 7.23 5.92 -1.88
CA THR A 70 8.22 5.12 -2.60
C THR A 70 8.44 3.77 -1.90
N GLN A 71 8.59 3.77 -0.59
CA GLN A 71 8.81 2.54 0.18
C GLN A 71 7.61 1.59 0.06
N GLY A 72 6.38 2.11 0.19
CA GLY A 72 5.17 1.29 0.06
C GLY A 72 5.01 0.72 -1.34
N ALA A 73 5.33 1.50 -2.37
CA ALA A 73 5.27 1.04 -3.76
C ALA A 73 6.30 -0.07 -4.01
N VAL A 74 7.53 0.11 -3.53
CA VAL A 74 8.59 -0.91 -3.65
C VAL A 74 8.18 -2.20 -2.93
N LEU A 75 7.61 -2.10 -1.73
CA LEU A 75 7.13 -3.25 -0.99
C LEU A 75 6.02 -3.98 -1.75
N CYS A 76 5.08 -3.24 -2.31
CA CYS A 76 3.98 -3.81 -3.10
C CYS A 76 4.51 -4.60 -4.29
N LYS A 77 5.50 -4.08 -5.00
CA LYS A 77 6.18 -4.78 -6.10
C LYS A 77 6.89 -6.02 -5.60
N GLU A 78 7.65 -5.89 -4.51
CA GLU A 78 8.47 -6.97 -3.93
C GLU A 78 7.64 -8.19 -3.57
N ILE A 79 6.45 -7.99 -2.99
CA ILE A 79 5.58 -9.10 -2.56
C ILE A 79 4.71 -9.66 -3.69
N SER A 80 4.78 -9.10 -4.89
CA SER A 80 4.01 -9.55 -6.05
C SER A 80 4.84 -10.51 -6.87
N PRO A 81 4.57 -11.84 -6.83
CA PRO A 81 5.43 -12.82 -7.50
C PRO A 81 5.64 -12.54 -8.99
N LYS A 82 4.62 -12.02 -9.65
CA LYS A 82 4.66 -11.71 -11.08
C LYS A 82 5.63 -10.57 -11.41
N TYR A 83 5.85 -9.63 -10.48
CA TYR A 83 6.57 -8.38 -10.75
C TYR A 83 7.85 -8.18 -9.97
N LYS A 84 8.08 -8.97 -8.91
CA LYS A 84 9.21 -8.72 -8.00
C LYS A 84 10.58 -8.73 -8.67
N LYS A 85 10.72 -9.45 -9.78
CA LYS A 85 11.99 -9.56 -10.54
C LYS A 85 11.95 -8.75 -11.84
N SER A 86 10.95 -7.91 -12.04
CA SER A 86 10.85 -7.11 -13.25
C SER A 86 12.01 -6.13 -13.37
N LYS A 87 12.62 -6.10 -14.55
CA LYS A 87 13.67 -5.13 -14.89
C LYS A 87 13.08 -3.80 -15.37
N PHE A 88 11.78 -3.77 -15.66
CA PHE A 88 11.09 -2.58 -16.13
C PHE A 88 10.28 -1.99 -14.99
N PRO A 89 10.11 -0.65 -14.99
CA PRO A 89 9.28 -0.01 -13.97
C PRO A 89 7.85 -0.55 -14.00
N ILE A 90 7.28 -0.71 -12.81
CA ILE A 90 5.91 -1.17 -12.63
C ILE A 90 5.10 -0.01 -12.05
N ASN A 91 3.89 0.15 -12.55
CA ASN A 91 2.96 1.15 -12.03
C ASN A 91 2.27 0.62 -10.78
N ILE A 92 2.41 1.36 -9.69
CA ILE A 92 1.73 1.08 -8.43
C ILE A 92 0.68 2.15 -8.22
N LEU A 93 -0.57 1.73 -8.08
CA LEU A 93 -1.68 2.62 -7.74
C LEU A 93 -1.65 2.86 -6.24
N TYR A 94 -1.76 4.11 -5.81
CA TYR A 94 -1.86 4.42 -4.39
C TYR A 94 -2.86 5.55 -4.15
N ALA A 95 -3.43 5.55 -2.94
CA ALA A 95 -4.39 6.57 -2.52
C ALA A 95 -4.49 6.56 -0.99
N ARG A 96 -5.03 7.63 -0.42
CA ARG A 96 -5.42 7.63 0.98
C ARG A 96 -6.50 6.59 1.22
N VAL A 97 -6.48 5.92 2.36
CA VAL A 97 -7.48 4.91 2.71
C VAL A 97 -8.89 5.46 2.61
N LYS A 98 -9.11 6.73 3.00
CA LYS A 98 -10.42 7.37 2.89
C LYS A 98 -10.97 7.42 1.46
N ASN A 99 -10.11 7.30 0.46
CA ASN A 99 -10.49 7.32 -0.96
C ASN A 99 -10.66 5.92 -1.55
N VAL A 100 -10.54 4.88 -0.74
CA VAL A 100 -10.63 3.48 -1.16
C VAL A 100 -11.90 2.88 -0.57
N GLN A 101 -12.88 2.60 -1.43
CA GLN A 101 -14.20 2.15 -1.02
C GLN A 101 -14.39 0.67 -1.26
N LYS A 102 -14.96 -0.03 -0.29
CA LYS A 102 -15.34 -1.43 -0.42
C LYS A 102 -16.44 -1.58 -1.48
N THR A 103 -16.41 -2.71 -2.22
CA THR A 103 -17.50 -3.10 -3.13
C THR A 103 -18.26 -4.30 -2.54
N GLU A 104 -19.30 -4.75 -3.25
CA GLU A 104 -20.05 -5.95 -2.86
C GLU A 104 -19.19 -7.22 -2.94
N LYS A 105 -18.19 -7.23 -3.83
CA LYS A 105 -17.28 -8.36 -3.96
C LYS A 105 -16.14 -8.24 -2.97
N ILE A 106 -15.95 -9.27 -2.16
CA ILE A 106 -14.88 -9.30 -1.15
C ILE A 106 -13.51 -9.07 -1.80
N GLY A 107 -12.70 -8.23 -1.17
CA GLY A 107 -11.34 -7.93 -1.63
C GLY A 107 -11.23 -6.96 -2.79
N THR A 108 -12.35 -6.52 -3.37
CA THR A 108 -12.34 -5.54 -4.46
C THR A 108 -12.73 -4.15 -3.95
N VAL A 109 -12.19 -3.12 -4.60
CA VAL A 109 -12.38 -1.73 -4.17
C VAL A 109 -12.60 -0.81 -5.35
N VAL A 110 -13.19 0.35 -5.08
CA VAL A 110 -13.23 1.49 -5.99
C VAL A 110 -12.32 2.56 -5.40
N VAL A 111 -11.40 3.09 -6.20
CA VAL A 111 -10.42 4.07 -5.75
C VAL A 111 -10.73 5.42 -6.38
N ASN A 112 -10.87 6.44 -5.53
CA ASN A 112 -11.03 7.83 -5.97
C ASN A 112 -9.71 8.57 -5.74
N ASN A 113 -9.38 9.50 -6.65
CA ASN A 113 -8.18 10.31 -6.54
C ASN A 113 -6.90 9.46 -6.42
N GLY A 114 -6.87 8.31 -7.11
CA GLY A 114 -5.70 7.46 -7.15
C GLY A 114 -4.57 8.10 -7.92
N LYS A 115 -3.35 7.79 -7.52
CA LYS A 115 -2.12 8.24 -8.17
C LYS A 115 -1.25 7.05 -8.50
N ILE A 116 -0.29 7.25 -9.40
CA ILE A 116 0.62 6.19 -9.84
C ILE A 116 2.03 6.52 -9.36
N LYS A 117 2.71 5.51 -8.84
CA LYS A 117 4.13 5.55 -8.53
C LYS A 117 4.82 4.43 -9.31
N LYS A 118 5.80 4.77 -10.11
CA LYS A 118 6.60 3.77 -10.84
C LYS A 118 7.79 3.33 -9.99
N VAL A 119 7.96 2.05 -9.89
CA VAL A 119 9.08 1.44 -9.16
C VAL A 119 9.66 0.24 -9.88
#